data_41793164f77118c892e7db48a5818d9b
#
_entry.id   41793164f77118c892e7db48a5818d9b
#
_cell.length_a   1.000
_cell.length_b   1.000
_cell.length_c   1.000
_cell.angle_alpha   90.00
_cell.angle_beta   90.00
_cell.angle_gamma   90.00
#
_symmetry.space_group_name_H-M   'P 1'
#
loop_
_entity.id
_entity.type
_entity.pdbx_description
1 polymer ?
#
loop_
_entity_poly.entity_id
_entity_poly.type
_entity_poly.pdbx_seq_one_letter_code
_entity_poly.pdbx_strand_id
1 'polypeptide(L)'
;MIETDLLVVGSGAAGFSAALTASHAGLGVLMVEKEPLFGGTTAYSAGVIWIPGNRHGRALGIADSKEDALAYLQQEAGNRLNLELANAFLDNCNPAVEFIESNTYVRYEAVPIWADYHPTKAGAAQGGRSLLPLPFDGRRLGKRFAELRAPLRTMMAFGGMMLGRNDLPHVFRMTRSARSALHVAGMTARYAVDRLGHARGTRLTNGNALIAGLALSAQERGIDLWLDSPVVELMQRDGAVVGAVVKRNGQRQEIRARLGVVLACGGFPADDELKRRYYGHVREGHAHRSAPPPGNRGDGIRLGQSAGGAMAEDVAYAAAWVPVSLVPQPDGSTLPFPHFYERGKPGYIAVDATGRRFTNESASYHDFVPAMVESCRGRVETSCWLICDHRAIRRYGMGAIGPAPLPLGAHLRSGYLLSAGSWAELANKTGIPAPTLQDTIERFNTGAARGEDPEFGKGTDAYHRFNGDPT
;
A
#
# COMPACT_ATOMS: atom_id res chain seq x y z
N MET A 1 0.30 -4.20 -38.94
CA MET A 1 -0.59 -4.72 -37.88
C MET A 1 0.17 -5.79 -37.14
N ILE A 2 0.23 -5.74 -35.81
CA ILE A 2 0.87 -6.73 -34.94
C ILE A 2 -0.22 -7.66 -34.43
N GLU A 3 0.06 -8.95 -34.33
CA GLU A 3 -0.90 -9.93 -33.83
C GLU A 3 -0.35 -10.65 -32.59
N THR A 4 -1.25 -10.89 -31.62
CA THR A 4 -1.01 -11.68 -30.42
C THR A 4 -2.28 -12.47 -30.08
N ASP A 5 -2.18 -13.49 -29.22
CA ASP A 5 -3.38 -14.15 -28.71
C ASP A 5 -4.06 -13.27 -27.67
N LEU A 6 -3.28 -12.73 -26.73
CA LEU A 6 -3.78 -11.90 -25.64
C LEU A 6 -2.95 -10.62 -25.53
N LEU A 7 -3.61 -9.49 -25.49
CA LEU A 7 -2.99 -8.20 -25.16
C LEU A 7 -3.27 -7.88 -23.68
N VAL A 8 -2.22 -7.65 -22.90
CA VAL A 8 -2.33 -7.26 -21.50
C VAL A 8 -1.91 -5.81 -21.33
N VAL A 9 -2.79 -4.97 -20.82
CA VAL A 9 -2.58 -3.53 -20.64
C VAL A 9 -2.32 -3.21 -19.19
N GLY A 10 -1.08 -2.84 -18.87
CA GLY A 10 -0.58 -2.56 -17.53
C GLY A 10 0.37 -3.63 -17.01
N SER A 11 1.37 -3.19 -16.24
CA SER A 11 2.47 -4.00 -15.73
C SER A 11 2.50 -4.10 -14.19
N GLY A 12 1.37 -3.92 -13.54
CA GLY A 12 1.17 -4.23 -12.12
C GLY A 12 1.04 -5.74 -11.87
N ALA A 13 0.77 -6.15 -10.62
CA ALA A 13 0.60 -7.57 -10.27
C ALA A 13 -0.47 -8.26 -11.12
N ALA A 14 -1.62 -7.60 -11.34
CA ALA A 14 -2.70 -8.14 -12.16
C ALA A 14 -2.25 -8.41 -13.61
N GLY A 15 -1.55 -7.44 -14.23
CA GLY A 15 -1.05 -7.58 -15.60
C GLY A 15 -0.04 -8.73 -15.75
N PHE A 16 0.97 -8.77 -14.88
CA PHE A 16 1.94 -9.88 -14.91
C PHE A 16 1.31 -11.23 -14.61
N SER A 17 0.36 -11.31 -13.66
CA SER A 17 -0.33 -12.57 -13.35
C SER A 17 -1.16 -13.05 -14.54
N ALA A 18 -1.90 -12.17 -15.20
CA ALA A 18 -2.67 -12.50 -16.40
C ALA A 18 -1.75 -12.98 -17.53
N ALA A 19 -0.64 -12.27 -17.78
CA ALA A 19 0.31 -12.60 -18.83
C ALA A 19 0.98 -13.95 -18.58
N LEU A 20 1.42 -14.21 -17.35
CA LEU A 20 2.07 -15.46 -16.97
C LEU A 20 1.10 -16.65 -17.04
N THR A 21 -0.14 -16.47 -16.62
CA THR A 21 -1.18 -17.51 -16.69
C THR A 21 -1.49 -17.85 -18.16
N ALA A 22 -1.69 -16.85 -19.00
CA ALA A 22 -1.94 -17.04 -20.42
C ALA A 22 -0.75 -17.72 -21.14
N SER A 23 0.48 -17.26 -20.87
CA SER A 23 1.69 -17.88 -21.42
C SER A 23 1.88 -19.33 -20.95
N HIS A 24 1.50 -19.65 -19.70
CA HIS A 24 1.52 -21.02 -19.21
C HIS A 24 0.52 -21.92 -19.95
N ALA A 25 -0.60 -21.36 -20.36
CA ALA A 25 -1.60 -22.03 -21.21
C ALA A 25 -1.18 -22.12 -22.70
N GLY A 26 0.03 -21.72 -23.05
CA GLY A 26 0.57 -21.78 -24.42
C GLY A 26 0.17 -20.64 -25.33
N LEU A 27 -0.42 -19.55 -24.78
CA LEU A 27 -0.84 -18.41 -25.58
C LEU A 27 0.33 -17.44 -25.83
N GLY A 28 0.34 -16.83 -27.02
CA GLY A 28 1.18 -15.68 -27.34
C GLY A 28 0.66 -14.44 -26.64
N VAL A 29 1.49 -13.80 -25.82
CA VAL A 29 1.09 -12.65 -24.99
C VAL A 29 1.99 -11.46 -25.31
N LEU A 30 1.35 -10.30 -25.47
CA LEU A 30 2.03 -9.01 -25.47
C LEU A 30 1.54 -8.18 -24.29
N MET A 31 2.48 -7.65 -23.51
CA MET A 31 2.19 -6.68 -22.45
C MET A 31 2.55 -5.26 -22.90
N VAL A 32 1.73 -4.29 -22.57
CA VAL A 32 2.02 -2.86 -22.80
C VAL A 32 1.86 -2.07 -21.51
N GLU A 33 2.79 -1.17 -21.26
CA GLU A 33 2.82 -0.25 -20.12
C GLU A 33 3.00 1.18 -20.63
N LYS A 34 2.17 2.10 -20.16
CA LYS A 34 2.23 3.50 -20.61
C LYS A 34 3.41 4.29 -20.04
N GLU A 35 3.89 3.89 -18.87
CA GLU A 35 4.99 4.56 -18.18
C GLU A 35 6.35 3.98 -18.61
N PRO A 36 7.45 4.72 -18.45
CA PRO A 36 8.80 4.21 -18.71
C PRO A 36 9.27 3.17 -17.69
N LEU A 37 8.50 2.96 -16.61
CA LEU A 37 8.81 2.06 -15.52
C LEU A 37 7.66 1.09 -15.28
N PHE A 38 7.95 -0.21 -15.23
CA PHE A 38 6.95 -1.22 -14.91
C PHE A 38 6.74 -1.39 -13.39
N GLY A 39 5.61 -1.97 -13.01
CA GLY A 39 5.28 -2.34 -11.63
C GLY A 39 4.11 -1.59 -11.03
N GLY A 40 3.68 -0.49 -11.62
CA GLY A 40 2.49 0.27 -11.22
C GLY A 40 2.45 0.56 -9.71
N THR A 41 1.24 0.60 -9.14
CA THR A 41 1.02 0.78 -7.69
C THR A 41 1.51 -0.40 -6.87
N THR A 42 1.57 -1.61 -7.45
CA THR A 42 2.08 -2.79 -6.74
C THR A 42 3.51 -2.56 -6.27
N ALA A 43 4.36 -1.92 -7.07
CA ALA A 43 5.73 -1.60 -6.70
C ALA A 43 5.84 -0.66 -5.46
N TYR A 44 4.81 0.13 -5.18
CA TYR A 44 4.73 1.01 -4.01
C TYR A 44 4.14 0.32 -2.78
N SER A 45 3.39 -0.76 -2.97
CA SER A 45 2.64 -1.45 -1.93
C SER A 45 3.51 -2.35 -1.05
N ALA A 46 2.93 -2.83 0.05
CA ALA A 46 3.53 -3.91 0.84
C ALA A 46 3.52 -5.27 0.10
N GLY A 47 2.82 -5.39 -1.02
CA GLY A 47 2.71 -6.63 -1.79
C GLY A 47 1.89 -7.73 -1.10
N VAL A 48 1.17 -7.37 -0.03
CA VAL A 48 0.36 -8.31 0.75
C VAL A 48 -0.85 -8.73 -0.05
N ILE A 49 -1.15 -10.03 0.01
CA ILE A 49 -2.40 -10.61 -0.50
C ILE A 49 -3.16 -11.27 0.65
N TRP A 50 -4.49 -11.20 0.62
CA TRP A 50 -5.37 -11.79 1.62
C TRP A 50 -5.94 -13.10 1.08
N ILE A 51 -5.51 -14.24 1.66
CA ILE A 51 -5.80 -15.59 1.17
C ILE A 51 -6.26 -16.46 2.35
N PRO A 52 -7.55 -16.62 2.56
CA PRO A 52 -8.07 -17.50 3.59
C PRO A 52 -7.72 -18.97 3.34
N GLY A 53 -7.54 -19.73 4.41
CA GLY A 53 -7.28 -21.16 4.35
C GLY A 53 -6.02 -21.54 3.55
N ASN A 54 -5.03 -20.65 3.47
CA ASN A 54 -3.82 -20.86 2.68
C ASN A 54 -2.87 -21.90 3.31
N ARG A 55 -2.04 -22.53 2.46
CA ARG A 55 -1.10 -23.59 2.87
C ARG A 55 -0.05 -23.10 3.88
N HIS A 56 0.37 -21.84 3.80
CA HIS A 56 1.38 -21.27 4.70
C HIS A 56 0.81 -21.09 6.13
N GLY A 57 -0.44 -20.64 6.25
CA GLY A 57 -1.16 -20.56 7.53
C GLY A 57 -1.37 -21.95 8.14
N ARG A 58 -1.82 -22.91 7.31
CA ARG A 58 -1.97 -24.32 7.76
C ARG A 58 -0.65 -24.91 8.27
N ALA A 59 0.46 -24.63 7.59
CA ALA A 59 1.78 -25.09 8.03
C ALA A 59 2.23 -24.51 9.39
N LEU A 60 1.65 -23.37 9.79
CA LEU A 60 1.84 -22.73 11.09
C LEU A 60 0.80 -23.20 12.14
N GLY A 61 -0.06 -24.17 11.80
CA GLY A 61 -1.12 -24.66 12.68
C GLY A 61 -2.32 -23.71 12.83
N ILE A 62 -2.48 -22.74 11.95
CA ILE A 62 -3.58 -21.78 11.97
C ILE A 62 -4.79 -22.43 11.27
N ALA A 63 -5.86 -22.65 12.03
CA ALA A 63 -7.13 -23.09 11.49
C ALA A 63 -7.86 -21.92 10.81
N ASP A 64 -8.38 -22.16 9.62
CA ASP A 64 -9.18 -21.21 8.87
C ASP A 64 -10.05 -21.96 7.85
N SER A 65 -11.22 -21.44 7.55
CA SER A 65 -12.18 -22.04 6.63
C SER A 65 -12.71 -21.05 5.59
N LYS A 66 -13.25 -21.58 4.50
CA LYS A 66 -13.97 -20.79 3.49
C LYS A 66 -15.21 -20.15 4.10
N GLU A 67 -15.90 -20.88 4.95
CA GLU A 67 -17.14 -20.46 5.62
C GLU A 67 -16.88 -19.26 6.53
N ASP A 68 -15.82 -19.30 7.35
CA ASP A 68 -15.41 -18.16 8.18
C ASP A 68 -15.02 -16.96 7.33
N ALA A 69 -14.24 -17.18 6.27
CA ALA A 69 -13.85 -16.10 5.37
C ALA A 69 -15.05 -15.44 4.69
N LEU A 70 -16.04 -16.23 4.25
CA LEU A 70 -17.28 -15.73 3.66
C LEU A 70 -18.11 -14.95 4.68
N ALA A 71 -18.25 -15.47 5.91
CA ALA A 71 -18.94 -14.77 7.00
C ALA A 71 -18.28 -13.41 7.29
N TYR A 72 -16.95 -13.36 7.31
CA TYR A 72 -16.21 -12.10 7.48
C TYR A 72 -16.48 -11.12 6.34
N LEU A 73 -16.42 -11.57 5.08
CA LEU A 73 -16.72 -10.72 3.92
C LEU A 73 -18.16 -10.19 3.94
N GLN A 74 -19.12 -11.00 4.43
CA GLN A 74 -20.51 -10.56 4.61
C GLN A 74 -20.62 -9.45 5.66
N GLN A 75 -19.88 -9.56 6.76
CA GLN A 75 -19.83 -8.52 7.80
C GLN A 75 -19.14 -7.23 7.31
N GLU A 76 -18.16 -7.33 6.41
CA GLU A 76 -17.45 -6.17 5.87
C GLU A 76 -18.24 -5.43 4.79
N ALA A 77 -18.76 -6.16 3.82
CA ALA A 77 -19.41 -5.59 2.63
C ALA A 77 -20.93 -5.44 2.79
N GLY A 78 -21.55 -6.13 3.75
CA GLY A 78 -22.98 -6.06 4.03
C GLY A 78 -23.83 -6.35 2.78
N ASN A 79 -24.80 -5.49 2.52
CA ASN A 79 -25.71 -5.61 1.38
C ASN A 79 -25.05 -5.34 0.01
N ARG A 80 -23.78 -5.00 -0.02
CA ARG A 80 -22.99 -4.78 -1.25
C ARG A 80 -22.18 -6.00 -1.66
N LEU A 81 -22.15 -7.04 -0.85
CA LEU A 81 -21.44 -8.26 -1.20
C LEU A 81 -22.11 -8.96 -2.38
N ASN A 82 -21.38 -9.13 -3.47
CA ASN A 82 -21.76 -10.06 -4.52
C ASN A 82 -21.30 -11.45 -4.12
N LEU A 83 -22.24 -12.32 -3.72
CA LEU A 83 -21.95 -13.66 -3.23
C LEU A 83 -21.31 -14.56 -4.28
N GLU A 84 -21.68 -14.41 -5.56
CA GLU A 84 -21.09 -15.20 -6.64
C GLU A 84 -19.60 -14.85 -6.81
N LEU A 85 -19.26 -13.57 -6.87
CA LEU A 85 -17.86 -13.11 -6.96
C LEU A 85 -17.07 -13.45 -5.71
N ALA A 86 -17.66 -13.35 -4.50
CA ALA A 86 -17.01 -13.71 -3.25
C ALA A 86 -16.68 -15.20 -3.21
N ASN A 87 -17.63 -16.07 -3.60
CA ASN A 87 -17.38 -17.50 -3.70
C ASN A 87 -16.33 -17.83 -4.76
N ALA A 88 -16.41 -17.23 -5.95
CA ALA A 88 -15.43 -17.43 -7.00
C ALA A 88 -14.02 -17.03 -6.54
N PHE A 89 -13.89 -15.93 -5.79
CA PHE A 89 -12.61 -15.54 -5.19
C PHE A 89 -12.12 -16.60 -4.19
N LEU A 90 -12.96 -17.01 -3.23
CA LEU A 90 -12.59 -17.96 -2.19
C LEU A 90 -12.22 -19.36 -2.75
N ASP A 91 -12.89 -19.78 -3.83
CA ASP A 91 -12.58 -21.05 -4.50
C ASP A 91 -11.28 -21.01 -5.29
N ASN A 92 -10.88 -19.86 -5.81
CA ASN A 92 -9.75 -19.72 -6.72
C ASN A 92 -8.50 -19.07 -6.08
N CYS A 93 -8.61 -18.44 -4.92
CA CYS A 93 -7.48 -17.71 -4.33
C CYS A 93 -6.29 -18.62 -3.96
N ASN A 94 -6.54 -19.79 -3.39
CA ASN A 94 -5.49 -20.77 -3.08
C ASN A 94 -4.87 -21.40 -4.33
N PRO A 95 -5.65 -21.92 -5.31
CA PRO A 95 -5.09 -22.35 -6.60
C PRO A 95 -4.25 -21.26 -7.30
N ALA A 96 -4.68 -20.00 -7.26
CA ALA A 96 -3.92 -18.90 -7.84
C ALA A 96 -2.56 -18.67 -7.15
N VAL A 97 -2.51 -18.74 -5.82
CA VAL A 97 -1.25 -18.64 -5.08
C VAL A 97 -0.33 -19.83 -5.39
N GLU A 98 -0.87 -21.04 -5.40
CA GLU A 98 -0.11 -22.25 -5.75
C GLU A 98 0.45 -22.18 -7.18
N PHE A 99 -0.35 -21.69 -8.12
CA PHE A 99 0.10 -21.44 -9.50
C PHE A 99 1.27 -20.45 -9.53
N ILE A 100 1.13 -19.29 -8.88
CA ILE A 100 2.17 -18.26 -8.85
C ILE A 100 3.45 -18.79 -8.21
N GLU A 101 3.38 -19.48 -7.08
CA GLU A 101 4.57 -20.03 -6.41
C GLU A 101 5.23 -21.17 -7.18
N SER A 102 4.45 -21.97 -7.89
CA SER A 102 4.98 -23.11 -8.67
C SER A 102 5.58 -22.67 -10.01
N ASN A 103 5.06 -21.61 -10.62
CA ASN A 103 5.40 -21.24 -11.99
C ASN A 103 6.16 -19.91 -12.11
N THR A 104 6.48 -19.27 -10.98
CA THR A 104 7.20 -18.00 -10.96
C THR A 104 8.28 -17.99 -9.87
N TYR A 105 9.04 -16.90 -9.81
CA TYR A 105 10.03 -16.67 -8.74
C TYR A 105 9.43 -16.03 -7.48
N VAL A 106 8.14 -15.77 -7.44
CA VAL A 106 7.46 -15.27 -6.25
C VAL A 106 7.30 -16.38 -5.22
N ARG A 107 7.60 -16.09 -3.98
CA ARG A 107 7.34 -16.94 -2.81
C ARG A 107 6.73 -16.10 -1.73
N TYR A 108 5.85 -16.68 -0.94
CA TYR A 108 5.13 -16.00 0.14
C TYR A 108 5.42 -16.61 1.50
N GLU A 109 5.20 -15.83 2.54
CA GLU A 109 5.11 -16.29 3.93
C GLU A 109 3.82 -15.78 4.56
N ALA A 110 3.16 -16.59 5.40
CA ALA A 110 2.03 -16.14 6.18
C ALA A 110 2.49 -15.35 7.42
N VAL A 111 1.70 -14.36 7.80
CA VAL A 111 1.94 -13.57 9.02
C VAL A 111 1.00 -14.04 10.12
N PRO A 112 1.48 -14.83 11.09
CA PRO A 112 0.61 -15.48 12.07
C PRO A 112 -0.09 -14.52 13.02
N ILE A 113 0.49 -13.34 13.25
CA ILE A 113 -0.04 -12.33 14.19
C ILE A 113 -0.76 -11.16 13.51
N TRP A 114 -0.89 -11.19 12.20
CA TRP A 114 -1.58 -10.14 11.45
C TRP A 114 -3.04 -10.50 11.28
N ALA A 115 -3.86 -10.04 12.21
CA ALA A 115 -5.30 -10.24 12.22
C ALA A 115 -5.98 -9.49 11.06
N ASP A 116 -7.19 -9.93 10.72
CA ASP A 116 -8.07 -9.14 9.86
C ASP A 116 -8.33 -7.75 10.47
N TYR A 117 -8.71 -6.77 9.67
CA TYR A 117 -8.86 -5.37 10.12
C TYR A 117 -9.88 -5.19 11.23
N HIS A 118 -10.93 -6.02 11.25
CA HIS A 118 -11.96 -6.04 12.29
C HIS A 118 -12.04 -7.43 12.93
N PRO A 119 -11.08 -7.79 13.79
CA PRO A 119 -10.92 -9.16 14.29
C PRO A 119 -12.02 -9.60 15.29
N THR A 120 -12.91 -8.68 15.65
CA THR A 120 -14.08 -8.96 16.49
C THR A 120 -15.33 -9.33 15.70
N LYS A 121 -15.33 -9.18 14.37
CA LYS A 121 -16.43 -9.57 13.50
C LYS A 121 -16.48 -11.09 13.33
N ALA A 122 -17.68 -11.61 13.08
CA ALA A 122 -17.87 -13.06 12.83
C ALA A 122 -17.03 -13.51 11.63
N GLY A 123 -16.35 -14.64 11.76
CA GLY A 123 -15.50 -15.22 10.73
C GLY A 123 -14.15 -14.54 10.53
N ALA A 124 -13.82 -13.50 11.32
CA ALA A 124 -12.51 -12.83 11.25
C ALA A 124 -11.39 -13.74 11.78
N ALA A 125 -10.24 -13.72 11.11
CA ALA A 125 -9.05 -14.43 11.55
C ALA A 125 -8.17 -13.55 12.44
N GLN A 126 -7.57 -14.17 13.47
CA GLN A 126 -6.61 -13.50 14.35
C GLN A 126 -5.20 -13.44 13.74
N GLY A 127 -5.02 -14.01 12.54
CA GLY A 127 -3.79 -14.02 11.76
C GLY A 127 -3.80 -15.09 10.67
N GLY A 128 -2.75 -15.13 9.86
CA GLY A 128 -2.50 -16.18 8.88
C GLY A 128 -3.12 -16.00 7.50
N ARG A 129 -4.11 -15.13 7.32
CA ARG A 129 -4.72 -14.83 6.01
C ARG A 129 -3.85 -13.92 5.14
N SER A 130 -3.06 -13.07 5.78
CA SER A 130 -2.16 -12.15 5.07
C SER A 130 -0.87 -12.86 4.68
N LEU A 131 -0.58 -12.91 3.37
CA LEU A 131 0.65 -13.44 2.79
C LEU A 131 1.54 -12.31 2.31
N LEU A 132 2.81 -12.30 2.73
CA LEU A 132 3.82 -11.36 2.28
C LEU A 132 4.77 -12.02 1.28
N PRO A 133 5.19 -11.31 0.22
CA PRO A 133 6.23 -11.81 -0.65
C PRO A 133 7.58 -11.82 0.07
N LEU A 134 8.32 -12.90 -0.09
CA LEU A 134 9.69 -13.02 0.41
C LEU A 134 10.63 -12.05 -0.32
N PRO A 135 11.74 -11.62 0.31
CA PRO A 135 12.72 -10.75 -0.33
C PRO A 135 13.28 -11.35 -1.64
N PHE A 136 13.53 -10.50 -2.61
CA PHE A 136 14.03 -10.86 -3.92
C PHE A 136 15.34 -10.12 -4.24
N ASP A 137 16.28 -10.77 -4.93
CA ASP A 137 17.51 -10.13 -5.42
C ASP A 137 17.27 -9.47 -6.78
N GLY A 138 17.16 -8.15 -6.79
CA GLY A 138 16.89 -7.35 -7.98
C GLY A 138 17.96 -7.45 -9.06
N ARG A 139 19.20 -7.86 -8.71
CA ARG A 139 20.30 -8.07 -9.70
C ARG A 139 19.93 -9.12 -10.75
N ARG A 140 19.05 -10.05 -10.41
CA ARG A 140 18.56 -11.10 -11.32
C ARG A 140 17.80 -10.55 -12.53
N LEU A 141 17.22 -9.35 -12.42
CA LEU A 141 16.56 -8.66 -13.54
C LEU A 141 17.56 -8.12 -14.59
N GLY A 142 18.86 -8.13 -14.29
CA GLY A 142 19.87 -7.55 -15.18
C GLY A 142 19.59 -6.07 -15.48
N LYS A 143 19.63 -5.71 -16.75
CA LYS A 143 19.39 -4.32 -17.21
C LYS A 143 17.97 -3.83 -16.87
N ARG A 144 16.99 -4.72 -16.83
CA ARG A 144 15.58 -4.38 -16.49
C ARG A 144 15.37 -3.94 -15.04
N PHE A 145 16.37 -4.13 -14.17
CA PHE A 145 16.28 -3.59 -12.81
C PHE A 145 16.12 -2.06 -12.79
N ALA A 146 16.70 -1.35 -13.75
CA ALA A 146 16.53 0.08 -13.89
C ALA A 146 15.12 0.49 -14.33
N GLU A 147 14.40 -0.39 -15.02
CA GLU A 147 13.02 -0.19 -15.48
C GLU A 147 11.98 -0.53 -14.41
N LEU A 148 12.38 -1.20 -13.33
CA LEU A 148 11.48 -1.49 -12.20
C LEU A 148 11.23 -0.22 -11.38
N ARG A 149 9.97 0.17 -11.27
CA ARG A 149 9.55 1.32 -10.44
C ARG A 149 10.04 1.14 -9.00
N ALA A 150 10.81 2.12 -8.52
CA ALA A 150 11.22 2.15 -7.12
C ALA A 150 10.00 2.40 -6.21
N PRO A 151 10.02 1.96 -4.94
CA PRO A 151 9.03 2.37 -3.94
C PRO A 151 8.99 3.88 -3.73
N LEU A 152 7.98 4.37 -3.01
CA LEU A 152 7.96 5.76 -2.55
C LEU A 152 9.27 6.08 -1.82
N ARG A 153 9.91 7.17 -2.21
CA ARG A 153 11.20 7.57 -1.63
C ARG A 153 11.13 7.77 -0.11
N THR A 154 9.99 8.25 0.37
CA THR A 154 9.70 8.43 1.79
C THR A 154 9.61 7.12 2.58
N MET A 155 9.37 5.99 1.90
CA MET A 155 9.29 4.65 2.48
C MET A 155 10.61 3.87 2.41
N MET A 156 11.67 4.47 1.87
CA MET A 156 12.99 3.86 1.79
C MET A 156 13.96 4.51 2.77
N ALA A 157 14.68 3.68 3.53
CA ALA A 157 15.76 4.17 4.38
C ALA A 157 16.95 4.67 3.52
N PHE A 158 17.61 5.72 3.96
CA PHE A 158 18.76 6.36 3.29
C PHE A 158 18.52 6.65 1.79
N GLY A 159 17.26 6.90 1.42
CA GLY A 159 16.86 7.26 0.06
C GLY A 159 16.91 6.13 -0.98
N GLY A 160 17.12 4.86 -0.56
CA GLY A 160 17.18 3.76 -1.52
C GLY A 160 17.24 2.36 -0.93
N MET A 161 17.35 2.21 0.39
CA MET A 161 17.36 0.90 1.06
C MET A 161 15.94 0.50 1.45
N MET A 162 15.48 -0.63 0.98
CA MET A 162 14.19 -1.18 1.36
C MET A 162 14.26 -1.95 2.68
N LEU A 163 13.23 -1.78 3.49
CA LEU A 163 13.02 -2.54 4.72
C LEU A 163 11.82 -3.48 4.53
N GLY A 164 12.02 -4.74 4.87
CA GLY A 164 10.95 -5.72 4.98
C GLY A 164 10.38 -5.77 6.40
N ARG A 165 9.25 -6.45 6.55
CA ARG A 165 8.61 -6.62 7.87
C ARG A 165 9.57 -7.21 8.91
N ASN A 166 10.36 -8.21 8.52
CA ASN A 166 11.28 -8.90 9.42
C ASN A 166 12.49 -8.03 9.84
N ASP A 167 12.74 -6.92 9.16
CA ASP A 167 13.81 -5.97 9.51
C ASP A 167 13.36 -4.96 10.58
N LEU A 168 12.06 -4.62 10.63
CA LEU A 168 11.53 -3.59 11.53
C LEU A 168 11.81 -3.84 13.02
N PRO A 169 11.65 -5.06 13.57
CA PRO A 169 12.00 -5.33 14.96
C PRO A 169 13.48 -5.06 15.25
N HIS A 170 14.37 -5.35 14.30
CA HIS A 170 15.80 -5.07 14.44
C HIS A 170 16.09 -3.56 14.37
N VAL A 171 15.39 -2.82 13.50
CA VAL A 171 15.50 -1.35 13.43
C VAL A 171 15.07 -0.71 14.76
N PHE A 172 13.95 -1.14 15.35
CA PHE A 172 13.47 -0.59 16.63
C PHE A 172 14.33 -0.97 17.84
N ARG A 173 15.11 -2.04 17.75
CA ARG A 173 15.94 -2.55 18.85
C ARG A 173 17.44 -2.33 18.64
N MET A 174 17.87 -1.70 17.56
CA MET A 174 19.30 -1.61 17.22
C MET A 174 20.16 -0.91 18.29
N THR A 175 19.57 0.00 19.08
CA THR A 175 20.27 0.68 20.19
C THR A 175 20.26 -0.10 21.51
N ARG A 176 19.58 -1.28 21.57
CA ARG A 176 19.37 -2.06 22.79
C ARG A 176 19.78 -3.52 22.66
N SER A 177 20.13 -3.99 21.47
CA SER A 177 20.48 -5.37 21.17
C SER A 177 21.63 -5.42 20.16
N ALA A 178 22.75 -6.02 20.57
CA ALA A 178 23.90 -6.22 19.71
C ALA A 178 23.56 -7.02 18.45
N ARG A 179 22.69 -8.06 18.57
CA ARG A 179 22.18 -8.83 17.42
C ARG A 179 21.45 -7.93 16.43
N SER A 180 20.59 -7.04 16.93
CA SER A 180 19.83 -6.11 16.09
C SER A 180 20.73 -5.06 15.45
N ALA A 181 21.71 -4.55 16.19
CA ALA A 181 22.72 -3.63 15.65
C ALA A 181 23.53 -4.27 14.52
N LEU A 182 23.98 -5.51 14.68
CA LEU A 182 24.69 -6.27 13.66
C LEU A 182 23.82 -6.52 12.41
N HIS A 183 22.55 -6.86 12.60
CA HIS A 183 21.61 -7.05 11.49
C HIS A 183 21.47 -5.75 10.67
N VAL A 184 21.20 -4.62 11.32
CA VAL A 184 21.06 -3.31 10.67
C VAL A 184 22.37 -2.86 10.01
N ALA A 185 23.52 -3.09 10.68
CA ALA A 185 24.83 -2.79 10.11
C ALA A 185 25.12 -3.61 8.85
N GLY A 186 24.80 -4.91 8.87
CA GLY A 186 24.94 -5.80 7.71
C GLY A 186 24.05 -5.37 6.52
N MET A 187 22.81 -4.98 6.78
CA MET A 187 21.91 -4.44 5.75
C MET A 187 22.45 -3.14 5.16
N THR A 188 22.95 -2.23 6.01
CA THR A 188 23.50 -0.94 5.59
C THR A 188 24.78 -1.13 4.78
N ALA A 189 25.66 -2.05 5.19
CA ALA A 189 26.88 -2.39 4.46
C ALA A 189 26.55 -2.97 3.07
N ARG A 190 25.60 -3.92 3.00
CA ARG A 190 25.12 -4.45 1.72
C ARG A 190 24.57 -3.33 0.83
N TYR A 191 23.75 -2.44 1.39
CA TYR A 191 23.22 -1.30 0.66
C TYR A 191 24.34 -0.38 0.12
N ALA A 192 25.35 -0.10 0.93
CA ALA A 192 26.50 0.70 0.48
C ALA A 192 27.24 0.04 -0.70
N VAL A 193 27.43 -1.28 -0.67
CA VAL A 193 28.01 -2.03 -1.79
C VAL A 193 27.10 -1.97 -3.03
N ASP A 194 25.80 -2.16 -2.85
CA ASP A 194 24.84 -2.06 -3.97
C ASP A 194 24.91 -0.69 -4.66
N ARG A 195 25.14 0.39 -3.89
CA ARG A 195 25.23 1.76 -4.41
C ARG A 195 26.46 2.03 -5.29
N LEU A 196 27.44 1.16 -5.30
CA LEU A 196 28.59 1.27 -6.21
C LEU A 196 28.21 0.95 -7.67
N GLY A 197 27.18 0.11 -7.89
CA GLY A 197 26.76 -0.31 -9.22
C GLY A 197 25.29 -0.02 -9.56
N HIS A 198 24.49 0.41 -8.59
CA HIS A 198 23.05 0.59 -8.76
C HIS A 198 22.55 1.90 -8.15
N ALA A 199 21.51 2.49 -8.75
CA ALA A 199 20.88 3.71 -8.25
C ALA A 199 20.19 3.53 -6.89
N ARG A 200 19.90 2.30 -6.47
CA ARG A 200 19.26 1.93 -5.19
C ARG A 200 19.68 0.54 -4.74
N GLY A 201 19.29 0.14 -3.52
CA GLY A 201 19.55 -1.21 -3.00
C GLY A 201 18.91 -2.28 -3.88
N THR A 202 19.63 -3.40 -4.05
CA THR A 202 19.20 -4.54 -4.87
C THR A 202 18.42 -5.59 -4.09
N ARG A 203 18.46 -5.57 -2.74
CA ARG A 203 17.58 -6.39 -1.92
C ARG A 203 16.19 -5.78 -1.96
N LEU A 204 15.29 -6.39 -2.71
CA LEU A 204 13.91 -5.97 -2.86
C LEU A 204 13.04 -6.66 -1.82
N THR A 205 12.07 -5.95 -1.27
CA THR A 205 11.05 -6.45 -0.34
C THR A 205 9.68 -5.98 -0.77
N ASN A 206 8.64 -6.44 -0.12
CA ASN A 206 7.28 -5.95 -0.31
C ASN A 206 6.83 -6.07 -1.79
N GLY A 207 6.01 -5.13 -2.27
CA GLY A 207 5.52 -5.12 -3.66
C GLY A 207 6.61 -5.07 -4.74
N ASN A 208 7.79 -4.51 -4.42
CA ASN A 208 8.93 -4.55 -5.33
C ASN A 208 9.48 -5.98 -5.51
N ALA A 209 9.51 -6.80 -4.45
CA ALA A 209 9.90 -8.20 -4.55
C ALA A 209 8.88 -9.00 -5.37
N LEU A 210 7.59 -8.75 -5.13
CA LEU A 210 6.50 -9.38 -5.90
C LEU A 210 6.65 -9.09 -7.39
N ILE A 211 6.74 -7.82 -7.77
CA ILE A 211 6.86 -7.43 -9.18
C ILE A 211 8.16 -7.94 -9.79
N ALA A 212 9.27 -7.89 -9.08
CA ALA A 212 10.55 -8.39 -9.59
C ALA A 212 10.50 -9.89 -9.89
N GLY A 213 9.90 -10.68 -9.00
CA GLY A 213 9.72 -12.12 -9.21
C GLY A 213 8.82 -12.43 -10.41
N LEU A 214 7.70 -11.72 -10.56
CA LEU A 214 6.80 -11.86 -11.70
C LEU A 214 7.48 -11.43 -13.01
N ALA A 215 8.16 -10.29 -13.01
CA ALA A 215 8.81 -9.74 -14.20
C ALA A 215 9.97 -10.63 -14.69
N LEU A 216 10.78 -11.19 -13.78
CA LEU A 216 11.82 -12.15 -14.16
C LEU A 216 11.19 -13.40 -14.80
N SER A 217 10.10 -13.91 -14.22
CA SER A 217 9.40 -15.07 -14.76
C SER A 217 8.81 -14.80 -16.15
N ALA A 218 8.27 -13.61 -16.37
CA ALA A 218 7.76 -13.18 -17.68
C ALA A 218 8.90 -13.05 -18.70
N GLN A 219 10.04 -12.49 -18.30
CA GLN A 219 11.23 -12.36 -19.14
C GLN A 219 11.77 -13.72 -19.57
N GLU A 220 11.89 -14.68 -18.67
CA GLU A 220 12.39 -16.04 -18.99
C GLU A 220 11.43 -16.85 -19.87
N ARG A 221 10.13 -16.51 -19.84
CA ARG A 221 9.12 -17.08 -20.75
C ARG A 221 9.06 -16.37 -22.11
N GLY A 222 9.87 -15.34 -22.32
CA GLY A 222 9.87 -14.58 -23.58
C GLY A 222 8.63 -13.72 -23.78
N ILE A 223 7.92 -13.34 -22.71
CA ILE A 223 6.79 -12.43 -22.80
C ILE A 223 7.31 -11.01 -23.07
N ASP A 224 6.90 -10.44 -24.21
CA ASP A 224 7.24 -9.07 -24.56
C ASP A 224 6.51 -8.06 -23.65
N LEU A 225 7.26 -7.14 -23.06
CA LEU A 225 6.75 -5.99 -22.33
C LEU A 225 7.25 -4.70 -22.99
N TRP A 226 6.32 -3.93 -23.54
CA TRP A 226 6.59 -2.63 -24.12
C TRP A 226 6.30 -1.53 -23.10
N LEU A 227 7.32 -0.79 -22.74
CA LEU A 227 7.21 0.44 -21.93
C LEU A 227 6.93 1.64 -22.84
N ASP A 228 6.59 2.79 -22.25
CA ASP A 228 6.23 4.01 -22.98
C ASP A 228 5.19 3.78 -24.09
N SER A 229 4.24 2.90 -23.83
CA SER A 229 3.32 2.37 -24.82
C SER A 229 1.86 2.45 -24.36
N PRO A 230 1.30 3.67 -24.15
CA PRO A 230 -0.09 3.84 -23.74
C PRO A 230 -1.07 3.32 -24.80
N VAL A 231 -2.08 2.57 -24.33
CA VAL A 231 -3.26 2.24 -25.12
C VAL A 231 -4.13 3.49 -25.23
N VAL A 232 -4.50 3.87 -26.43
CA VAL A 232 -5.31 5.07 -26.69
C VAL A 232 -6.74 4.74 -27.14
N GLU A 233 -6.97 3.52 -27.61
CA GLU A 233 -8.26 3.10 -28.14
C GLU A 233 -8.38 1.56 -28.10
N LEU A 234 -9.58 1.05 -27.82
CA LEU A 234 -9.91 -0.36 -28.03
C LEU A 234 -10.51 -0.56 -29.43
N MET A 235 -10.00 -1.52 -30.17
CA MET A 235 -10.52 -1.88 -31.48
C MET A 235 -11.71 -2.83 -31.30
N GLN A 236 -12.84 -2.48 -31.89
CA GLN A 236 -14.05 -3.28 -31.82
C GLN A 236 -14.49 -3.72 -33.22
N ARG A 237 -15.01 -4.95 -33.33
CA ARG A 237 -15.64 -5.49 -34.52
C ARG A 237 -16.87 -6.31 -34.10
N ASP A 238 -18.02 -6.02 -34.68
CA ASP A 238 -19.27 -6.77 -34.42
C ASP A 238 -19.62 -6.85 -32.92
N GLY A 239 -19.36 -5.76 -32.18
CA GLY A 239 -19.60 -5.66 -30.74
C GLY A 239 -18.54 -6.34 -29.83
N ALA A 240 -17.53 -6.99 -30.38
CA ALA A 240 -16.44 -7.60 -29.64
C ALA A 240 -15.16 -6.76 -29.69
N VAL A 241 -14.40 -6.72 -28.59
CA VAL A 241 -13.05 -6.13 -28.57
C VAL A 241 -12.08 -7.09 -29.23
N VAL A 242 -11.46 -6.66 -30.34
CA VAL A 242 -10.55 -7.48 -31.15
C VAL A 242 -9.08 -7.02 -31.07
N GLY A 243 -8.79 -6.05 -30.23
CA GLY A 243 -7.44 -5.50 -30.05
C GLY A 243 -7.43 -4.09 -29.52
N ALA A 244 -6.31 -3.40 -29.69
CA ALA A 244 -6.16 -2.02 -29.26
C ALA A 244 -5.20 -1.24 -30.16
N VAL A 245 -5.33 0.08 -30.15
CA VAL A 245 -4.36 1.02 -30.72
C VAL A 245 -3.45 1.50 -29.60
N VAL A 246 -2.15 1.28 -29.76
CA VAL A 246 -1.09 1.68 -28.85
C VAL A 246 -0.29 2.82 -29.47
N LYS A 247 0.06 3.83 -28.71
CA LYS A 247 0.99 4.87 -29.13
C LYS A 247 2.40 4.49 -28.70
N ARG A 248 3.29 4.16 -29.67
CA ARG A 248 4.68 3.77 -29.40
C ARG A 248 5.61 4.57 -30.29
N ASN A 249 6.69 5.15 -29.72
CA ASN A 249 7.64 6.01 -30.44
C ASN A 249 6.94 7.13 -31.22
N GLY A 250 5.89 7.71 -30.65
CA GLY A 250 5.11 8.76 -31.29
C GLY A 250 4.11 8.31 -32.37
N GLN A 251 4.14 7.05 -32.77
CA GLN A 251 3.27 6.48 -33.82
C GLN A 251 2.14 5.64 -33.23
N ARG A 252 0.98 5.67 -33.88
CA ARG A 252 -0.14 4.77 -33.57
C ARG A 252 0.13 3.40 -34.21
N GLN A 253 0.06 2.35 -33.41
CA GLN A 253 0.23 0.96 -33.84
C GLN A 253 -1.00 0.16 -33.47
N GLU A 254 -1.59 -0.50 -34.43
CA GLU A 254 -2.69 -1.42 -34.22
C GLU A 254 -2.18 -2.78 -33.80
N ILE A 255 -2.72 -3.30 -32.70
CA ILE A 255 -2.43 -4.62 -32.17
C ILE A 255 -3.73 -5.42 -32.19
N ARG A 256 -3.78 -6.46 -32.99
CA ARG A 256 -4.87 -7.43 -32.99
C ARG A 256 -4.63 -8.47 -31.91
N ALA A 257 -5.63 -8.66 -31.05
CA ALA A 257 -5.63 -9.67 -30.01
C ALA A 257 -6.70 -10.71 -30.31
N ARG A 258 -6.31 -11.91 -30.66
CA ARG A 258 -7.22 -12.96 -31.17
C ARG A 258 -8.23 -13.42 -30.14
N LEU A 259 -7.85 -13.44 -28.85
CA LEU A 259 -8.69 -13.87 -27.73
C LEU A 259 -9.24 -12.72 -26.90
N GLY A 260 -8.62 -11.53 -27.00
CA GLY A 260 -9.11 -10.35 -26.29
C GLY A 260 -8.01 -9.51 -25.62
N VAL A 261 -8.48 -8.53 -24.86
CA VAL A 261 -7.64 -7.55 -24.15
C VAL A 261 -7.92 -7.62 -22.66
N VAL A 262 -6.86 -7.75 -21.85
CA VAL A 262 -6.96 -7.65 -20.38
C VAL A 262 -6.60 -6.23 -19.96
N LEU A 263 -7.54 -5.49 -19.37
CA LEU A 263 -7.32 -4.18 -18.81
C LEU A 263 -6.85 -4.32 -17.36
N ALA A 264 -5.55 -4.17 -17.12
CA ALA A 264 -4.90 -4.21 -15.81
C ALA A 264 -4.26 -2.86 -15.45
N CYS A 265 -4.90 -1.76 -15.86
CA CYS A 265 -4.36 -0.39 -15.89
C CYS A 265 -4.34 0.32 -14.52
N GLY A 266 -4.75 -0.35 -13.44
CA GLY A 266 -4.88 0.28 -12.11
C GLY A 266 -6.11 1.20 -12.01
N GLY A 267 -6.07 2.09 -11.01
CA GLY A 267 -7.17 3.00 -10.68
C GLY A 267 -6.98 4.42 -11.21
N PHE A 268 -7.60 5.40 -10.50
CA PHE A 268 -7.66 6.80 -10.92
C PHE A 268 -7.17 7.84 -9.88
N PRO A 269 -6.32 7.52 -8.90
CA PRO A 269 -5.99 8.46 -7.82
C PRO A 269 -5.22 9.71 -8.27
N ALA A 270 -4.73 9.74 -9.51
CA ALA A 270 -4.07 10.90 -10.11
C ALA A 270 -4.96 11.70 -11.08
N ASP A 271 -6.24 11.35 -11.19
CA ASP A 271 -7.20 12.04 -12.04
C ASP A 271 -8.13 12.94 -11.22
N ASP A 272 -8.04 14.26 -11.43
CA ASP A 272 -8.78 15.23 -10.63
C ASP A 272 -10.29 15.23 -10.92
N GLU A 273 -10.70 14.88 -12.14
CA GLU A 273 -12.11 14.78 -12.50
C GLU A 273 -12.77 13.58 -11.83
N LEU A 274 -12.15 12.39 -11.95
CA LEU A 274 -12.65 11.18 -11.31
C LEU A 274 -12.61 11.28 -9.79
N LYS A 275 -11.60 11.94 -9.20
CA LYS A 275 -11.59 12.23 -7.77
C LYS A 275 -12.77 13.13 -7.35
N ARG A 276 -13.04 14.21 -8.07
CA ARG A 276 -14.20 15.06 -7.77
C ARG A 276 -15.53 14.31 -7.92
N ARG A 277 -15.62 13.39 -8.87
CA ARG A 277 -16.82 12.58 -9.06
C ARG A 277 -17.03 11.56 -7.94
N TYR A 278 -15.98 10.84 -7.54
CA TYR A 278 -16.09 9.65 -6.69
C TYR A 278 -15.63 9.86 -5.24
N TYR A 279 -14.86 10.90 -4.92
CA TYR A 279 -14.39 11.17 -3.56
C TYR A 279 -15.22 12.30 -2.93
N GLY A 280 -16.08 11.95 -1.94
CA GLY A 280 -17.01 12.90 -1.32
C GLY A 280 -16.32 14.16 -0.79
N HIS A 281 -15.24 14.00 -0.02
CA HIS A 281 -14.47 15.12 0.54
C HIS A 281 -13.85 16.03 -0.53
N VAL A 282 -13.42 15.46 -1.68
CA VAL A 282 -12.89 16.28 -2.81
C VAL A 282 -14.00 17.08 -3.48
N ARG A 283 -15.19 16.48 -3.60
CA ARG A 283 -16.38 17.17 -4.13
C ARG A 283 -16.82 18.32 -3.21
N GLU A 284 -16.60 18.17 -1.90
CA GLU A 284 -16.85 19.21 -0.88
C GLU A 284 -15.75 20.28 -0.83
N GLY A 285 -14.71 20.17 -1.66
CA GLY A 285 -13.63 21.15 -1.78
C GLY A 285 -12.39 20.86 -0.93
N HIS A 286 -12.35 19.75 -0.21
CA HIS A 286 -11.18 19.39 0.59
C HIS A 286 -10.00 18.92 -0.29
N ALA A 287 -8.81 19.27 0.12
CA ALA A 287 -7.60 18.81 -0.53
C ALA A 287 -7.40 17.29 -0.35
N HIS A 288 -6.95 16.62 -1.41
CA HIS A 288 -6.60 15.21 -1.41
C HIS A 288 -5.18 15.00 -1.91
N ARG A 289 -4.43 14.12 -1.26
CA ARG A 289 -3.09 13.72 -1.68
C ARG A 289 -3.07 12.22 -1.91
N SER A 290 -2.66 11.82 -3.10
CA SER A 290 -2.58 10.40 -3.49
C SER A 290 -1.13 9.91 -3.39
N ALA A 291 -0.92 8.74 -2.80
CA ALA A 291 0.38 8.07 -2.73
C ALA A 291 0.74 7.26 -3.99
N PRO A 292 -0.22 6.68 -4.74
CA PRO A 292 0.07 5.90 -5.95
C PRO A 292 0.78 6.69 -7.05
N PRO A 293 1.38 5.99 -8.05
CA PRO A 293 2.08 6.64 -9.16
C PRO A 293 1.19 7.64 -9.92
N PRO A 294 1.77 8.78 -10.39
CA PRO A 294 1.02 9.83 -11.08
C PRO A 294 0.39 9.37 -12.41
N GLY A 295 0.84 8.25 -12.94
CA GLY A 295 0.25 7.61 -14.12
C GLY A 295 -1.13 6.99 -13.88
N ASN A 296 -1.58 6.76 -12.66
CA ASN A 296 -2.89 6.14 -12.37
C ASN A 296 -4.03 7.15 -12.59
N ARG A 297 -4.41 7.37 -13.84
CA ARG A 297 -5.37 8.39 -14.29
C ARG A 297 -6.70 7.84 -14.79
N GLY A 298 -7.04 6.57 -14.47
CA GLY A 298 -8.31 5.97 -14.84
C GLY A 298 -8.42 5.53 -16.30
N ASP A 299 -7.29 5.31 -16.97
CA ASP A 299 -7.32 4.93 -18.41
C ASP A 299 -8.10 3.64 -18.65
N GLY A 300 -7.93 2.63 -17.79
CA GLY A 300 -8.67 1.38 -17.89
C GLY A 300 -10.18 1.55 -17.73
N ILE A 301 -10.60 2.51 -16.89
CA ILE A 301 -12.03 2.86 -16.74
C ILE A 301 -12.57 3.44 -18.04
N ARG A 302 -11.87 4.44 -18.60
CA ARG A 302 -12.31 5.09 -19.85
C ARG A 302 -12.31 4.12 -21.03
N LEU A 303 -11.29 3.29 -21.14
CA LEU A 303 -11.23 2.24 -22.17
C LEU A 303 -12.35 1.22 -21.99
N GLY A 304 -12.61 0.75 -20.77
CA GLY A 304 -13.72 -0.18 -20.49
C GLY A 304 -15.09 0.43 -20.83
N GLN A 305 -15.31 1.69 -20.43
CA GLN A 305 -16.54 2.42 -20.75
C GLN A 305 -16.73 2.62 -22.26
N SER A 306 -15.66 2.88 -23.02
CA SER A 306 -15.73 3.00 -24.49
C SER A 306 -16.14 1.68 -25.16
N ALA A 307 -15.95 0.55 -24.48
CA ALA A 307 -16.37 -0.78 -24.92
C ALA A 307 -17.72 -1.23 -24.32
N GLY A 308 -18.48 -0.32 -23.70
CA GLY A 308 -19.78 -0.61 -23.12
C GLY A 308 -19.76 -1.05 -21.64
N GLY A 309 -18.61 -1.01 -20.99
CA GLY A 309 -18.49 -1.28 -19.55
C GLY A 309 -19.12 -0.18 -18.69
N ALA A 310 -19.58 -0.54 -17.49
CA ALA A 310 -20.12 0.39 -16.51
C ALA A 310 -19.26 0.46 -15.25
N MET A 311 -19.27 1.62 -14.58
CA MET A 311 -18.65 1.82 -13.28
C MET A 311 -19.70 1.61 -12.19
N ALA A 312 -19.37 0.83 -11.15
CA ALA A 312 -20.19 0.76 -9.95
C ALA A 312 -20.07 2.06 -9.16
N GLU A 313 -21.18 2.79 -8.98
CA GLU A 313 -21.20 4.12 -8.37
C GLU A 313 -21.82 4.13 -6.96
N ASP A 314 -22.46 3.05 -6.56
CA ASP A 314 -23.24 2.95 -5.34
C ASP A 314 -22.44 2.34 -4.15
N VAL A 315 -21.17 2.67 -4.06
CA VAL A 315 -20.26 2.26 -2.99
C VAL A 315 -19.98 3.42 -2.03
N ALA A 316 -19.84 3.11 -0.74
CA ALA A 316 -19.55 4.13 0.27
C ALA A 316 -18.21 4.85 0.02
N TYR A 317 -17.20 4.10 -0.40
CA TYR A 317 -15.86 4.62 -0.68
C TYR A 317 -15.32 4.03 -1.98
N ALA A 318 -14.93 4.89 -2.90
CA ALA A 318 -14.39 4.49 -4.20
C ALA A 318 -12.88 4.18 -4.18
N ALA A 319 -12.26 4.17 -3.01
CA ALA A 319 -10.84 3.91 -2.83
C ALA A 319 -10.53 3.33 -1.44
N ALA A 320 -9.37 2.69 -1.31
CA ALA A 320 -8.77 2.40 -0.02
C ALA A 320 -8.03 3.66 0.47
N TRP A 321 -8.41 4.13 1.66
CA TRP A 321 -7.87 5.35 2.24
C TRP A 321 -6.65 5.08 3.12
N VAL A 322 -5.71 6.02 3.16
CA VAL A 322 -4.61 6.05 4.10
C VAL A 322 -4.30 7.51 4.44
N PRO A 323 -4.14 7.88 5.72
CA PRO A 323 -3.71 9.23 6.05
C PRO A 323 -2.26 9.43 5.62
N VAL A 324 -1.93 10.62 5.09
CA VAL A 324 -0.59 10.93 4.62
C VAL A 324 -0.08 12.21 5.27
N SER A 325 1.22 12.28 5.56
CA SER A 325 1.92 13.53 5.82
C SER A 325 2.76 13.93 4.61
N LEU A 326 2.99 15.23 4.44
CA LEU A 326 3.77 15.79 3.34
C LEU A 326 5.19 16.07 3.81
N VAL A 327 6.14 15.28 3.33
CA VAL A 327 7.55 15.39 3.68
C VAL A 327 8.23 16.44 2.80
N PRO A 328 8.68 17.58 3.36
CA PRO A 328 9.37 18.60 2.57
C PRO A 328 10.65 18.07 1.92
N GLN A 329 10.88 18.45 0.68
CA GLN A 329 12.08 18.12 -0.08
C GLN A 329 13.00 19.35 -0.22
N PRO A 330 14.30 19.16 -0.47
CA PRO A 330 15.24 20.27 -0.64
C PRO A 330 14.91 21.24 -1.79
N ASP A 331 14.18 20.78 -2.79
CA ASP A 331 13.74 21.56 -3.95
C ASP A 331 12.44 22.35 -3.70
N GLY A 332 11.94 22.35 -2.47
CA GLY A 332 10.69 23.00 -2.08
C GLY A 332 9.42 22.19 -2.38
N SER A 333 9.53 21.05 -3.04
CA SER A 333 8.41 20.12 -3.24
C SER A 333 8.09 19.34 -1.97
N THR A 334 6.99 18.58 -1.99
CA THR A 334 6.65 17.64 -0.92
C THR A 334 6.39 16.25 -1.49
N LEU A 335 6.74 15.23 -0.70
CA LEU A 335 6.41 13.84 -1.02
C LEU A 335 5.46 13.26 0.04
N PRO A 336 4.44 12.48 -0.34
CA PRO A 336 3.58 11.84 0.62
C PRO A 336 4.33 10.73 1.39
N PHE A 337 4.07 10.64 2.70
CA PHE A 337 4.38 9.49 3.53
C PHE A 337 3.07 8.89 4.03
N PRO A 338 2.70 7.66 3.62
CA PRO A 338 1.47 7.02 4.08
C PRO A 338 1.66 6.41 5.47
N HIS A 339 0.76 6.78 6.40
CA HIS A 339 0.77 6.35 7.79
C HIS A 339 -0.02 5.05 7.97
N PHE A 340 0.62 3.91 7.77
CA PHE A 340 -0.06 2.61 7.87
C PHE A 340 -0.19 2.11 9.32
N TYR A 341 0.91 2.09 10.10
CA TYR A 341 0.97 1.37 11.38
C TYR A 341 1.51 2.21 12.54
N GLU A 342 2.44 3.15 12.30
CA GLU A 342 3.17 3.85 13.36
C GLU A 342 2.27 4.71 14.25
N ARG A 343 1.13 5.19 13.72
CA ARG A 343 0.13 5.95 14.50
C ARG A 343 -0.48 5.12 15.65
N GLY A 344 -0.47 3.78 15.50
CA GLY A 344 -0.94 2.84 16.54
C GLY A 344 0.07 2.57 17.66
N LYS A 345 1.32 3.04 17.55
CA LYS A 345 2.35 2.78 18.56
C LYS A 345 2.01 3.40 19.92
N PRO A 346 2.51 2.80 21.04
CA PRO A 346 2.35 3.39 22.37
C PRO A 346 2.92 4.81 22.44
N GLY A 347 2.17 5.71 23.10
CA GLY A 347 2.56 7.11 23.25
C GLY A 347 2.17 8.01 22.09
N TYR A 348 1.38 7.52 21.11
CA TYR A 348 0.85 8.31 20.00
C TYR A 348 -0.65 8.51 20.15
N ILE A 349 -1.10 9.73 19.92
CA ILE A 349 -2.52 10.09 19.75
C ILE A 349 -2.69 10.96 18.52
N ALA A 350 -3.86 10.88 17.90
CA ALA A 350 -4.27 11.78 16.83
C ALA A 350 -5.36 12.71 17.32
N VAL A 351 -5.16 14.01 17.11
CA VAL A 351 -6.14 15.04 17.51
C VAL A 351 -6.52 15.90 16.32
N ASP A 352 -7.76 16.33 16.29
CA ASP A 352 -8.25 17.32 15.33
C ASP A 352 -7.78 18.74 15.70
N ALA A 353 -8.20 19.73 14.92
CA ALA A 353 -7.83 21.12 15.18
C ALA A 353 -8.50 21.72 16.44
N THR A 354 -9.41 21.00 17.10
CA THR A 354 -9.94 21.39 18.41
C THR A 354 -9.11 20.83 19.57
N GLY A 355 -8.15 19.95 19.29
CA GLY A 355 -7.33 19.28 20.29
C GLY A 355 -7.96 18.01 20.86
N ARG A 356 -9.02 17.49 20.26
CA ARG A 356 -9.71 16.27 20.69
C ARG A 356 -9.30 15.08 19.82
N ARG A 357 -9.18 13.93 20.44
CA ARG A 357 -9.12 12.65 19.70
C ARG A 357 -10.46 12.44 19.00
N PHE A 358 -10.42 11.79 17.85
CA PHE A 358 -11.61 11.56 17.02
C PHE A 358 -11.76 10.08 16.61
N THR A 359 -10.78 9.23 16.88
CA THR A 359 -10.81 7.81 16.53
C THR A 359 -9.75 7.03 17.30
N ASN A 360 -9.79 5.70 17.17
CA ASN A 360 -8.73 4.82 17.60
C ASN A 360 -7.56 4.86 16.60
N GLU A 361 -6.41 5.31 17.02
CA GLU A 361 -5.22 5.42 16.18
C GLU A 361 -4.67 4.05 15.74
N SER A 362 -5.01 2.98 16.44
CA SER A 362 -4.61 1.60 16.10
C SER A 362 -5.59 0.91 15.16
N ALA A 363 -6.76 1.48 14.88
CA ALA A 363 -7.69 0.98 13.88
C ALA A 363 -7.07 0.95 12.49
N SER A 364 -7.72 0.30 11.52
CA SER A 364 -7.20 0.25 10.16
C SER A 364 -7.01 1.67 9.60
N TYR A 365 -6.03 1.83 8.72
CA TYR A 365 -5.80 3.12 8.08
C TYR A 365 -6.99 3.55 7.21
N HIS A 366 -7.78 2.57 6.75
CA HIS A 366 -9.00 2.84 6.00
C HIS A 366 -10.09 3.44 6.88
N ASP A 367 -10.27 2.95 8.11
CA ASP A 367 -11.27 3.49 9.07
C ASP A 367 -10.85 4.83 9.66
N PHE A 368 -9.54 5.02 9.82
CA PHE A 368 -8.99 6.27 10.34
C PHE A 368 -9.37 7.49 9.47
N VAL A 369 -9.32 7.35 8.14
CA VAL A 369 -9.54 8.49 7.22
C VAL A 369 -10.98 8.98 7.21
N PRO A 370 -12.04 8.15 7.14
CA PRO A 370 -13.41 8.61 7.29
C PRO A 370 -13.67 9.34 8.61
N ALA A 371 -13.11 8.84 9.72
CA ALA A 371 -13.21 9.52 11.01
C ALA A 371 -12.50 10.88 10.99
N MET A 372 -11.34 10.99 10.34
CA MET A 372 -10.63 12.25 10.14
C MET A 372 -11.43 13.22 9.26
N VAL A 373 -12.04 12.76 8.18
CA VAL A 373 -12.89 13.57 7.30
C VAL A 373 -14.10 14.09 8.09
N GLU A 374 -14.74 13.22 8.86
CA GLU A 374 -15.90 13.62 9.69
C GLU A 374 -15.52 14.64 10.75
N SER A 375 -14.38 14.49 11.44
CA SER A 375 -13.90 15.44 12.44
C SER A 375 -13.55 16.81 11.85
N CYS A 376 -13.33 16.86 10.53
CA CYS A 376 -13.03 18.09 9.78
C CYS A 376 -14.25 18.66 9.04
N ARG A 377 -15.45 18.13 9.27
CA ARG A 377 -16.66 18.60 8.58
C ARG A 377 -16.89 20.10 8.84
N GLY A 378 -17.12 20.86 7.76
CA GLY A 378 -17.26 22.32 7.82
C GLY A 378 -15.95 23.11 7.93
N ARG A 379 -14.80 22.44 7.81
CA ARG A 379 -13.46 23.07 7.76
C ARG A 379 -12.95 23.14 6.33
N VAL A 380 -11.98 24.05 6.10
CA VAL A 380 -11.33 24.21 4.77
C VAL A 380 -10.45 23.01 4.43
N GLU A 381 -9.83 22.39 5.43
CA GLU A 381 -8.87 21.28 5.21
C GLU A 381 -9.25 20.05 6.05
N THR A 382 -9.05 18.88 5.45
CA THR A 382 -9.08 17.59 6.14
C THR A 382 -7.68 17.29 6.65
N SER A 383 -7.41 17.58 7.91
CA SER A 383 -6.11 17.36 8.54
C SER A 383 -6.24 17.07 10.03
N CYS A 384 -5.25 16.38 10.58
CA CYS A 384 -5.12 16.14 12.01
C CYS A 384 -3.66 16.23 12.43
N TRP A 385 -3.42 16.31 13.72
CA TRP A 385 -2.09 16.27 14.32
C TRP A 385 -1.84 14.89 14.94
N LEU A 386 -0.73 14.26 14.56
CA LEU A 386 -0.22 13.08 15.27
C LEU A 386 0.77 13.55 16.33
N ILE A 387 0.44 13.32 17.60
CA ILE A 387 1.19 13.81 18.76
C ILE A 387 1.82 12.63 19.50
N CYS A 388 3.05 12.80 19.94
CA CYS A 388 3.75 11.83 20.81
C CYS A 388 4.76 12.53 21.70
N ASP A 389 5.25 11.84 22.72
CA ASP A 389 6.37 12.30 23.53
C ASP A 389 7.73 12.00 22.88
N HIS A 390 8.79 12.60 23.45
CA HIS A 390 10.15 12.39 22.97
C HIS A 390 10.58 10.91 23.04
N ARG A 391 10.15 10.18 24.05
CA ARG A 391 10.49 8.76 24.23
C ARG A 391 9.89 7.90 23.13
N ALA A 392 8.62 8.15 22.78
CA ALA A 392 7.93 7.40 21.75
C ALA A 392 8.55 7.63 20.36
N ILE A 393 8.80 8.89 19.97
CA ILE A 393 9.42 9.18 18.66
C ILE A 393 10.84 8.63 18.56
N ARG A 394 11.61 8.63 19.68
CA ARG A 394 12.95 8.03 19.68
C ARG A 394 12.92 6.51 19.61
N ARG A 395 11.85 5.87 20.06
CA ARG A 395 11.67 4.41 20.03
C ARG A 395 11.16 3.90 18.69
N TYR A 396 10.16 4.55 18.13
CA TYR A 396 9.41 4.03 16.98
C TYR A 396 9.57 4.85 15.69
N GLY A 397 10.01 6.11 15.79
CA GLY A 397 9.94 7.05 14.69
C GLY A 397 8.51 7.58 14.49
N MET A 398 8.31 8.51 13.56
CA MET A 398 6.99 9.06 13.21
C MET A 398 6.97 9.51 11.77
N GLY A 399 6.16 8.89 10.93
CA GLY A 399 6.16 9.18 9.51
C GLY A 399 7.54 8.92 8.89
N ALA A 400 8.08 9.89 8.15
CA ALA A 400 9.41 9.80 7.55
C ALA A 400 10.57 9.94 8.58
N ILE A 401 10.26 10.13 9.85
CA ILE A 401 11.24 10.27 10.94
C ILE A 401 11.58 8.88 11.48
N GLY A 402 12.81 8.45 11.26
CA GLY A 402 13.27 7.16 11.82
C GLY A 402 13.54 7.22 13.33
N PRO A 403 13.55 6.04 13.99
CA PRO A 403 13.88 5.93 15.42
C PRO A 403 15.35 6.28 15.72
N ALA A 404 15.69 6.33 17.02
CA ALA A 404 17.09 6.47 17.43
C ALA A 404 17.98 5.36 16.82
N PRO A 405 19.21 5.68 16.41
CA PRO A 405 19.98 6.90 16.70
C PRO A 405 19.80 8.03 15.67
N LEU A 406 18.86 7.92 14.71
CA LEU A 406 18.72 8.92 13.65
C LEU A 406 18.38 10.30 14.24
N PRO A 407 18.98 11.39 13.71
CA PRO A 407 18.80 12.73 14.25
C PRO A 407 17.45 13.34 13.85
N LEU A 408 16.84 14.11 14.74
CA LEU A 408 15.59 14.83 14.52
C LEU A 408 15.77 16.21 13.87
N GLY A 409 17.01 16.73 13.88
CA GLY A 409 17.28 18.13 13.57
C GLY A 409 16.85 18.59 12.17
N ALA A 410 17.00 17.74 11.15
CA ALA A 410 16.56 18.06 9.79
C ALA A 410 15.03 18.23 9.72
N HIS A 411 14.28 17.34 10.37
CA HIS A 411 12.82 17.37 10.39
C HIS A 411 12.27 18.57 11.19
N LEU A 412 12.97 18.97 12.27
CA LEU A 412 12.65 20.18 13.03
C LEU A 412 12.88 21.45 12.19
N ARG A 413 14.01 21.52 11.48
CA ARG A 413 14.33 22.69 10.63
C ARG A 413 13.40 22.83 9.43
N SER A 414 12.94 21.73 8.87
CA SER A 414 12.01 21.73 7.72
C SER A 414 10.56 21.98 8.12
N GLY A 415 10.25 22.04 9.42
CA GLY A 415 8.87 22.14 9.90
C GLY A 415 8.03 20.85 9.77
N TYR A 416 8.62 19.75 9.30
CA TYR A 416 7.93 18.44 9.25
C TYR A 416 7.65 17.89 10.65
N LEU A 417 8.51 18.18 11.61
CA LEU A 417 8.34 17.90 13.02
C LEU A 417 8.28 19.20 13.81
N LEU A 418 7.25 19.36 14.62
CA LEU A 418 7.19 20.40 15.63
C LEU A 418 7.55 19.83 17.00
N SER A 419 8.27 20.59 17.81
CA SER A 419 8.64 20.20 19.17
C SER A 419 8.37 21.37 20.10
N ALA A 420 7.91 21.08 21.32
CA ALA A 420 7.59 22.07 22.33
C ALA A 420 7.95 21.54 23.73
N GLY A 421 8.33 22.43 24.64
CA GLY A 421 8.62 22.14 26.04
C GLY A 421 7.36 22.19 26.94
N SER A 422 6.25 22.70 26.41
CA SER A 422 4.99 22.77 27.16
C SER A 422 3.78 22.63 26.22
N TRP A 423 2.61 22.32 26.79
CA TRP A 423 1.35 22.25 26.04
C TRP A 423 0.95 23.61 25.45
N ALA A 424 1.20 24.70 26.17
CA ALA A 424 0.93 26.05 25.66
C ALA A 424 1.80 26.39 24.45
N GLU A 425 3.07 26.04 24.47
CA GLU A 425 3.96 26.22 23.33
C GLU A 425 3.55 25.34 22.15
N LEU A 426 3.17 24.08 22.38
CA LEU A 426 2.67 23.20 21.33
C LEU A 426 1.40 23.73 20.72
N ALA A 427 0.46 24.17 21.53
CA ALA A 427 -0.78 24.81 21.10
C ALA A 427 -0.53 26.03 20.21
N ASN A 428 0.39 26.91 20.60
CA ASN A 428 0.77 28.09 19.80
C ASN A 428 1.35 27.71 18.42
N LYS A 429 2.15 26.61 18.37
CA LYS A 429 2.73 26.13 17.11
C LYS A 429 1.73 25.44 16.18
N THR A 430 0.71 24.83 16.74
CA THR A 430 -0.29 24.02 16.01
C THR A 430 -1.61 24.74 15.75
N GLY A 431 -1.87 25.83 16.47
CA GLY A 431 -3.17 26.51 16.48
C GLY A 431 -4.27 25.78 17.28
N ILE A 432 -3.91 24.71 18.01
CA ILE A 432 -4.85 23.94 18.83
C ILE A 432 -5.08 24.67 20.16
N PRO A 433 -6.32 24.71 20.71
CA PRO A 433 -6.57 25.28 22.04
C PRO A 433 -5.83 24.51 23.14
N ALA A 434 -4.92 25.17 23.86
CA ALA A 434 -4.08 24.55 24.90
C ALA A 434 -4.88 23.82 25.99
N PRO A 435 -5.97 24.37 26.57
CA PRO A 435 -6.74 23.69 27.61
C PRO A 435 -7.34 22.36 27.10
N THR A 436 -7.90 22.35 25.89
CA THR A 436 -8.52 21.14 25.31
C THR A 436 -7.46 20.09 25.03
N LEU A 437 -6.31 20.49 24.47
CA LEU A 437 -5.21 19.56 24.19
C LEU A 437 -4.68 18.92 25.49
N GLN A 438 -4.49 19.73 26.53
CA GLN A 438 -4.02 19.24 27.83
C GLN A 438 -5.01 18.24 28.44
N ASP A 439 -6.31 18.59 28.50
CA ASP A 439 -7.36 17.70 29.00
C ASP A 439 -7.42 16.38 28.22
N THR A 440 -7.29 16.42 26.90
CA THR A 440 -7.26 15.22 26.05
C THR A 440 -6.09 14.31 26.39
N ILE A 441 -4.89 14.87 26.58
CA ILE A 441 -3.70 14.10 26.90
C ILE A 441 -3.75 13.54 28.33
N GLU A 442 -4.25 14.32 29.30
CA GLU A 442 -4.40 13.87 30.69
C GLU A 442 -5.39 12.72 30.81
N ARG A 443 -6.52 12.78 30.11
CA ARG A 443 -7.51 11.68 30.06
C ARG A 443 -6.91 10.42 29.42
N PHE A 444 -6.24 10.58 28.28
CA PHE A 444 -5.56 9.47 27.63
C PHE A 444 -4.50 8.83 28.53
N ASN A 445 -3.63 9.63 29.15
CA ASN A 445 -2.57 9.12 30.04
C ASN A 445 -3.14 8.43 31.28
N THR A 446 -4.24 8.93 31.83
CA THR A 446 -4.94 8.32 32.98
C THR A 446 -5.46 6.93 32.63
N GLY A 447 -6.05 6.74 31.46
CA GLY A 447 -6.45 5.43 30.94
C GLY A 447 -5.25 4.53 30.67
N ALA A 448 -4.26 5.05 29.94
CA ALA A 448 -3.06 4.31 29.57
C ALA A 448 -2.26 3.80 30.77
N ALA A 449 -2.23 4.54 31.89
CA ALA A 449 -1.60 4.08 33.13
C ALA A 449 -2.27 2.83 33.73
N ARG A 450 -3.52 2.56 33.38
CA ARG A 450 -4.26 1.35 33.76
C ARG A 450 -4.27 0.28 32.65
N GLY A 451 -3.61 0.54 31.51
CA GLY A 451 -3.66 -0.32 30.33
C GLY A 451 -4.96 -0.25 29.55
N GLU A 452 -5.69 0.85 29.66
CA GLU A 452 -7.01 1.04 29.06
C GLU A 452 -7.03 2.29 28.14
N ASP A 453 -7.95 2.28 27.18
CA ASP A 453 -8.38 3.46 26.43
C ASP A 453 -9.92 3.52 26.47
N PRO A 454 -10.52 4.18 27.50
CA PRO A 454 -11.97 4.23 27.66
C PRO A 454 -12.69 4.98 26.53
N GLU A 455 -11.96 5.81 25.77
CA GLU A 455 -12.57 6.69 24.76
C GLU A 455 -12.74 5.96 23.42
N PHE A 456 -11.73 5.22 22.96
CA PHE A 456 -11.75 4.57 21.65
C PHE A 456 -11.29 3.09 21.66
N GLY A 457 -10.94 2.54 22.82
CA GLY A 457 -10.54 1.14 22.95
C GLY A 457 -9.23 0.77 22.26
N LYS A 458 -8.26 1.70 22.21
CA LYS A 458 -6.93 1.41 21.64
C LYS A 458 -6.25 0.26 22.37
N GLY A 459 -5.78 -0.75 21.61
CA GLY A 459 -5.10 -1.91 22.18
C GLY A 459 -6.01 -3.07 22.60
N THR A 460 -7.33 -2.98 22.42
CA THR A 460 -8.29 -3.99 22.91
C THR A 460 -8.34 -5.25 22.07
N ASP A 461 -8.04 -5.20 20.78
CA ASP A 461 -8.11 -6.36 19.89
C ASP A 461 -6.75 -6.76 19.30
N ALA A 462 -6.73 -7.85 18.55
CA ALA A 462 -5.51 -8.41 17.96
C ALA A 462 -4.89 -7.49 16.89
N TYR A 463 -5.69 -6.81 16.09
CA TYR A 463 -5.20 -5.89 15.07
C TYR A 463 -4.55 -4.65 15.71
N HIS A 464 -5.18 -4.10 16.77
CA HIS A 464 -4.61 -2.98 17.54
C HIS A 464 -3.29 -3.36 18.21
N ARG A 465 -3.20 -4.58 18.80
CA ARG A 465 -1.96 -5.08 19.42
C ARG A 465 -0.86 -5.33 18.40
N PHE A 466 -1.20 -5.83 17.20
CA PHE A 466 -0.24 -5.97 16.10
C PHE A 466 0.37 -4.62 15.69
N ASN A 467 -0.45 -3.57 15.61
CA ASN A 467 0.01 -2.21 15.29
C ASN A 467 0.73 -1.55 16.48
N GLY A 468 0.54 -2.03 17.69
CA GLY A 468 1.17 -1.56 18.92
C GLY A 468 2.66 -1.93 19.02
N ASP A 469 3.12 -2.21 20.23
CA ASP A 469 4.46 -2.73 20.49
C ASP A 469 4.36 -4.23 20.81
N PRO A 470 4.91 -5.11 19.98
CA PRO A 470 4.88 -6.54 20.22
C PRO A 470 5.85 -7.01 21.32
N THR A 471 6.59 -6.11 21.96
CA THR A 471 7.54 -6.34 23.04
C THR A 471 7.03 -5.80 24.35
#